data_5f56ed519cb4e3f0e9e0f095a62c8940
#
_entry.id   5f56ed519cb4e3f0e9e0f095a62c8940
#
_cell.length_a   1.000
_cell.length_b   1.000
_cell.length_c   1.000
_cell.angle_alpha   90.00
_cell.angle_beta   90.00
_cell.angle_gamma   90.00
#
_symmetry.space_group_name_H-M   'P 1'
#
loop_
_entity.id
_entity.type
_entity.pdbx_description
1 polymer ?
#
loop_
_entity_poly.entity_id
_entity_poly.type
_entity_poly.pdbx_seq_one_letter_code
_entity_poly.pdbx_strand_id
1 'polypeptide(L)'
;MRPAGACYHPGAMKVSELFYSIQGEGKLVGVPSVFVRASGCNLRCGWCDTPYASWEPEGEELAVDRIVERVAGYGARHVVLTGGEPMIMPEVVELCERLKGRGHHLTMETAATVYKEVRIDLASLSPKLANSTPVEREGGRFAEAHERQRMNVGVIQRFIEASPDFQLKFVVSGEGDLLEIRGVLAGVTGWSPADVLLMPEGTDAGTLEGRAGWVSEVCKREGFRFCPRLHVQLYGNRRGT
;
A
#
# COMPACT_ATOMS: atom_id res chain seq x y z
N MET A 1 14.88 7.28 16.50
CA MET A 1 15.91 8.34 16.37
C MET A 1 16.03 8.69 14.91
N ARG A 2 15.78 9.93 14.50
CA ARG A 2 16.02 10.41 13.13
C ARG A 2 17.53 10.57 12.93
N PRO A 3 18.10 10.24 11.75
CA PRO A 3 19.48 10.58 11.48
C PRO A 3 19.62 12.11 11.49
N ALA A 4 20.62 12.61 12.19
CA ALA A 4 20.97 14.02 12.20
C ALA A 4 21.42 14.45 10.80
N GLY A 5 20.72 15.44 10.20
CA GLY A 5 21.16 16.08 8.95
C GLY A 5 20.15 16.27 7.83
N ALA A 6 18.91 15.78 7.94
CA ALA A 6 17.88 16.11 6.94
C ALA A 6 17.32 17.51 7.22
N CYS A 7 17.67 18.49 6.39
CA CYS A 7 16.99 19.79 6.37
C CYS A 7 15.52 19.55 6.04
N TYR A 8 14.63 19.71 7.02
CA TYR A 8 13.19 19.71 6.78
C TYR A 8 12.84 21.00 6.03
N HIS A 9 12.42 20.85 4.78
CA HIS A 9 11.80 21.93 4.02
C HIS A 9 10.29 21.85 4.26
N PRO A 10 9.66 22.82 4.95
CA PRO A 10 8.21 22.84 5.12
C PRO A 10 7.51 22.77 3.76
N GLY A 11 6.57 21.83 3.60
CA GLY A 11 5.85 21.61 2.33
C GLY A 11 6.59 20.75 1.28
N ALA A 12 7.66 20.04 1.67
CA ALA A 12 8.33 19.07 0.82
C ALA A 12 8.14 17.64 1.35
N MET A 13 7.82 16.72 0.45
CA MET A 13 7.64 15.29 0.72
C MET A 13 8.78 14.50 0.10
N LYS A 14 9.33 13.55 0.83
CA LYS A 14 10.32 12.63 0.26
C LYS A 14 9.64 11.60 -0.63
N VAL A 15 9.96 11.63 -1.93
CA VAL A 15 9.40 10.76 -2.96
C VAL A 15 10.47 9.80 -3.46
N SER A 16 10.23 8.51 -3.33
CA SER A 16 11.12 7.46 -3.79
C SER A 16 11.05 7.26 -5.30
N GLU A 17 9.83 7.33 -5.84
CA GLU A 17 9.55 7.18 -7.27
C GLU A 17 8.30 7.98 -7.67
N LEU A 18 8.32 8.50 -8.89
CA LEU A 18 7.15 9.05 -9.57
C LEU A 18 7.18 8.56 -11.02
N PHE A 19 6.22 7.71 -11.40
CA PHE A 19 6.22 7.03 -12.69
C PHE A 19 4.80 6.75 -13.19
N TYR A 20 4.66 6.44 -14.48
CA TYR A 20 3.40 6.05 -15.12
C TYR A 20 3.46 4.59 -15.52
N SER A 21 2.47 3.82 -15.08
CA SER A 21 2.37 2.39 -15.37
C SER A 21 0.92 1.89 -15.31
N ILE A 22 0.75 0.58 -15.28
CA ILE A 22 -0.53 -0.10 -15.10
C ILE A 22 -0.70 -0.43 -13.62
N GLN A 23 -1.87 -0.12 -13.01
CA GLN A 23 -2.18 -0.61 -11.67
C GLN A 23 -2.19 -2.15 -11.68
N GLY A 24 -1.29 -2.74 -10.92
CA GLY A 24 -1.10 -4.20 -10.91
C GLY A 24 -1.96 -4.96 -9.91
N GLU A 25 -2.64 -4.27 -8.99
CA GLU A 25 -3.29 -4.86 -7.83
C GLU A 25 -4.66 -4.21 -7.55
N GLY A 26 -5.53 -4.95 -6.85
CA GLY A 26 -6.76 -4.41 -6.32
C GLY A 26 -7.91 -4.23 -7.31
N LYS A 27 -8.89 -3.42 -6.92
CA LYS A 27 -10.12 -3.16 -7.70
C LYS A 27 -9.83 -2.51 -9.05
N LEU A 28 -8.73 -1.76 -9.17
CA LEU A 28 -8.35 -1.01 -10.38
C LEU A 28 -7.23 -1.68 -11.18
N VAL A 29 -7.04 -3.00 -11.02
CA VAL A 29 -6.04 -3.75 -11.80
C VAL A 29 -6.26 -3.52 -13.30
N GLY A 30 -5.16 -3.26 -14.04
CA GLY A 30 -5.17 -2.96 -15.48
C GLY A 30 -5.37 -1.48 -15.83
N VAL A 31 -5.69 -0.61 -14.86
CA VAL A 31 -5.91 0.81 -15.12
C VAL A 31 -4.58 1.57 -15.24
N PRO A 32 -4.34 2.30 -16.36
CA PRO A 32 -3.19 3.17 -16.48
C PRO A 32 -3.20 4.27 -15.40
N SER A 33 -2.14 4.36 -14.61
CA SER A 33 -2.08 5.20 -13.42
C SER A 33 -0.69 5.83 -13.23
N VAL A 34 -0.66 7.03 -12.68
CA VAL A 34 0.58 7.64 -12.17
C VAL A 34 0.77 7.22 -10.73
N PHE A 35 1.94 6.69 -10.42
CA PHE A 35 2.31 6.29 -9.06
C PHE A 35 3.19 7.36 -8.43
N VAL A 36 2.81 7.79 -7.23
CA VAL A 36 3.64 8.63 -6.36
C VAL A 36 4.00 7.78 -5.14
N ARG A 37 5.24 7.30 -5.11
CA ARG A 37 5.75 6.45 -4.05
C ARG A 37 6.48 7.26 -2.99
N ALA A 38 5.86 7.44 -1.84
CA ALA A 38 6.45 8.07 -0.67
C ALA A 38 7.65 7.26 -0.14
N SER A 39 8.66 7.94 0.34
CA SER A 39 9.85 7.36 0.94
C SER A 39 9.80 7.45 2.46
N GLY A 40 9.84 6.32 3.13
CA GLY A 40 9.71 6.14 4.57
C GLY A 40 8.50 5.29 4.94
N CYS A 41 8.67 4.45 5.95
CA CYS A 41 7.62 3.58 6.46
C CYS A 41 7.79 3.43 7.97
N ASN A 42 6.70 3.33 8.70
CA ASN A 42 6.71 2.99 10.12
C ASN A 42 6.76 1.48 10.38
N LEU A 43 6.59 0.67 9.34
CA LEU A 43 6.71 -0.80 9.39
C LEU A 43 8.03 -1.29 8.80
N ARG A 44 8.37 -2.55 9.11
CA ARG A 44 9.53 -3.27 8.56
C ARG A 44 9.12 -4.69 8.19
N CYS A 45 8.30 -4.82 7.12
CA CYS A 45 7.87 -6.14 6.64
C CYS A 45 9.07 -6.98 6.20
N GLY A 46 9.12 -8.26 6.59
CA GLY A 46 10.20 -9.17 6.23
C GLY A 46 10.32 -9.36 4.72
N TRP A 47 9.17 -9.52 4.07
CA TRP A 47 9.02 -9.71 2.62
C TRP A 47 8.77 -8.41 1.84
N CYS A 48 9.15 -7.23 2.39
CA CYS A 48 8.93 -5.96 1.69
C CYS A 48 9.56 -5.96 0.29
N ASP A 49 8.75 -5.72 -0.72
CA ASP A 49 9.14 -5.68 -2.14
C ASP A 49 9.74 -4.32 -2.57
N THR A 50 9.61 -3.30 -1.71
CA THR A 50 10.13 -1.95 -1.93
C THR A 50 11.04 -1.50 -0.77
N PRO A 51 12.11 -2.24 -0.46
CA PRO A 51 12.99 -1.93 0.67
C PRO A 51 13.61 -0.54 0.58
N TYR A 52 13.81 -0.02 -0.61
CA TYR A 52 14.30 1.32 -0.89
C TYR A 52 13.29 2.44 -0.54
N ALA A 53 12.02 2.10 -0.23
CA ALA A 53 11.03 3.03 0.29
C ALA A 53 10.76 2.82 1.80
N SER A 54 11.27 1.76 2.41
CA SER A 54 10.95 1.37 3.79
C SER A 54 12.18 1.08 4.66
N TRP A 55 12.98 0.07 4.30
CA TRP A 55 14.15 -0.37 5.06
C TRP A 55 15.32 0.63 4.94
N GLU A 56 15.62 1.03 3.72
CA GLU A 56 16.66 1.98 3.33
C GLU A 56 16.03 3.12 2.51
N PRO A 57 15.29 4.04 3.13
CA PRO A 57 14.49 5.01 2.41
C PRO A 57 15.34 5.94 1.53
N GLU A 58 15.27 5.73 0.22
CA GLU A 58 15.85 6.57 -0.82
C GLU A 58 14.81 7.57 -1.33
N GLY A 59 15.24 8.60 -2.03
CA GLY A 59 14.32 9.49 -2.76
C GLY A 59 14.74 10.95 -2.74
N GLU A 60 13.98 11.74 -3.49
CA GLU A 60 14.14 13.18 -3.67
C GLU A 60 13.12 13.93 -2.79
N GLU A 61 13.56 15.00 -2.12
CA GLU A 61 12.63 15.93 -1.44
C GLU A 61 11.97 16.81 -2.49
N LEU A 62 10.67 16.69 -2.66
CA LEU A 62 9.88 17.42 -3.65
C LEU A 62 8.81 18.25 -2.96
N ALA A 63 8.74 19.53 -3.32
CA ALA A 63 7.59 20.36 -2.96
C ALA A 63 6.31 19.78 -3.57
N VAL A 64 5.18 19.88 -2.84
CA VAL A 64 3.89 19.36 -3.29
C VAL A 64 3.52 19.87 -4.68
N ASP A 65 3.78 21.16 -4.98
CA ASP A 65 3.55 21.73 -6.31
C ASP A 65 4.30 20.98 -7.41
N ARG A 66 5.56 20.62 -7.16
CA ARG A 66 6.38 19.89 -8.14
C ARG A 66 5.88 18.46 -8.37
N ILE A 67 5.36 17.79 -7.30
CA ILE A 67 4.73 16.48 -7.46
C ILE A 67 3.49 16.62 -8.35
N VAL A 68 2.62 17.59 -8.05
CA VAL A 68 1.37 17.84 -8.81
C VAL A 68 1.64 18.19 -10.27
N GLU A 69 2.66 18.99 -10.55
CA GLU A 69 3.09 19.32 -11.92
C GLU A 69 3.60 18.09 -12.68
N ARG A 70 4.46 17.28 -12.04
CA ARG A 70 4.97 16.03 -12.65
C ARG A 70 3.84 15.05 -12.94
N VAL A 71 2.88 14.89 -12.02
CA VAL A 71 1.69 14.05 -12.22
C VAL A 71 0.87 14.54 -13.42
N ALA A 72 0.61 15.84 -13.50
CA ALA A 72 -0.13 16.44 -14.62
C ALA A 72 0.56 16.22 -15.98
N GLY A 73 1.90 16.21 -16.00
CA GLY A 73 2.69 15.96 -17.21
C GLY A 73 2.45 14.61 -17.88
N TYR A 74 1.95 13.61 -17.13
CA TYR A 74 1.59 12.30 -17.71
C TYR A 74 0.19 12.27 -18.36
N GLY A 75 -0.66 13.24 -18.09
CA GLY A 75 -2.01 13.30 -18.65
C GLY A 75 -2.97 12.18 -18.19
N ALA A 76 -2.61 11.42 -17.16
CA ALA A 76 -3.41 10.33 -16.66
C ALA A 76 -4.48 10.80 -15.68
N ARG A 77 -5.67 10.15 -15.74
CA ARG A 77 -6.76 10.43 -14.80
C ARG A 77 -6.50 9.84 -13.42
N HIS A 78 -5.92 8.62 -13.35
CA HIS A 78 -5.74 7.87 -12.11
C HIS A 78 -4.35 8.12 -11.52
N VAL A 79 -4.34 8.39 -10.21
CA VAL A 79 -3.11 8.55 -9.41
C VAL A 79 -3.18 7.63 -8.21
N VAL A 80 -2.10 6.90 -7.99
CA VAL A 80 -1.93 6.00 -6.84
C VAL A 80 -0.89 6.60 -5.91
N LEU A 81 -1.32 7.01 -4.73
CA LEU A 81 -0.44 7.41 -3.65
C LEU A 81 -0.07 6.16 -2.84
N THR A 82 1.19 5.79 -2.87
CA THR A 82 1.72 4.55 -2.32
C THR A 82 3.09 4.79 -1.68
N GLY A 83 3.85 3.75 -1.42
CA GLY A 83 5.25 3.90 -1.03
C GLY A 83 5.68 2.99 0.09
N GLY A 84 6.44 3.54 1.04
CA GLY A 84 6.58 2.93 2.34
C GLY A 84 5.24 2.96 3.07
N GLU A 85 4.94 4.09 3.72
CA GLU A 85 3.60 4.38 4.25
C GLU A 85 3.26 5.86 3.97
N PRO A 86 2.41 6.16 2.99
CA PRO A 86 2.11 7.54 2.62
C PRO A 86 1.40 8.32 3.75
N MET A 87 0.65 7.64 4.61
CA MET A 87 -0.12 8.28 5.69
C MET A 87 0.75 8.84 6.82
N ILE A 88 2.04 8.48 6.90
CA ILE A 88 2.95 9.13 7.87
C ILE A 88 3.54 10.44 7.34
N MET A 89 3.45 10.72 6.03
CA MET A 89 3.98 11.94 5.43
C MET A 89 3.15 13.16 5.88
N PRO A 90 3.78 14.23 6.41
CA PRO A 90 3.05 15.44 6.83
C PRO A 90 2.24 16.06 5.70
N GLU A 91 2.77 16.06 4.49
CA GLU A 91 2.24 16.75 3.30
C GLU A 91 1.14 15.96 2.57
N VAL A 92 0.83 14.73 2.99
CA VAL A 92 -0.11 13.86 2.25
C VAL A 92 -1.51 14.46 2.11
N VAL A 93 -1.98 15.19 3.12
CA VAL A 93 -3.31 15.85 3.09
C VAL A 93 -3.33 16.92 2.00
N GLU A 94 -2.34 17.82 2.00
CA GLU A 94 -2.22 18.87 0.99
C GLU A 94 -2.09 18.26 -0.42
N LEU A 95 -1.26 17.23 -0.58
CA LEU A 95 -1.09 16.55 -1.87
C LEU A 95 -2.41 15.98 -2.39
N CYS A 96 -3.19 15.30 -1.53
CA CYS A 96 -4.51 14.78 -1.90
C CYS A 96 -5.45 15.91 -2.36
N GLU A 97 -5.57 16.99 -1.59
CA GLU A 97 -6.43 18.12 -1.94
C GLU A 97 -6.06 18.74 -3.29
N ARG A 98 -4.76 18.92 -3.55
CA ARG A 98 -4.28 19.52 -4.80
C ARG A 98 -4.51 18.62 -6.02
N LEU A 99 -4.28 17.31 -5.89
CA LEU A 99 -4.56 16.34 -6.95
C LEU A 99 -6.07 16.21 -7.21
N LYS A 100 -6.89 16.16 -6.15
CA LYS A 100 -8.36 16.16 -6.28
C LYS A 100 -8.88 17.45 -6.90
N GLY A 101 -8.29 18.60 -6.56
CA GLY A 101 -8.62 19.89 -7.16
C GLY A 101 -8.35 19.95 -8.67
N ARG A 102 -7.47 19.09 -9.19
CA ARG A 102 -7.19 18.91 -10.63
C ARG A 102 -8.04 17.82 -11.31
N GLY A 103 -8.97 17.20 -10.59
CA GLY A 103 -9.89 16.19 -11.15
C GLY A 103 -9.34 14.78 -11.25
N HIS A 104 -8.18 14.49 -10.63
CA HIS A 104 -7.65 13.13 -10.60
C HIS A 104 -8.52 12.20 -9.74
N HIS A 105 -8.59 10.94 -10.14
CA HIS A 105 -9.06 9.85 -9.29
C HIS A 105 -7.89 9.38 -8.43
N LEU A 106 -8.03 9.45 -7.11
CA LEU A 106 -6.97 9.10 -6.17
C LEU A 106 -7.23 7.76 -5.50
N THR A 107 -6.27 6.86 -5.60
CA THR A 107 -6.17 5.66 -4.78
C THR A 107 -5.10 5.87 -3.71
N MET A 108 -5.43 5.64 -2.45
CA MET A 108 -4.47 5.62 -1.33
C MET A 108 -4.15 4.16 -0.98
N GLU A 109 -2.93 3.73 -1.21
CA GLU A 109 -2.42 2.43 -0.75
C GLU A 109 -1.72 2.61 0.59
N THR A 110 -2.28 2.05 1.65
CA THR A 110 -1.78 2.18 3.03
C THR A 110 -1.87 0.86 3.79
N ALA A 111 -0.96 0.64 4.73
CA ALA A 111 -1.08 -0.45 5.69
C ALA A 111 -2.18 -0.20 6.75
N ALA A 112 -2.83 0.96 6.71
CA ALA A 112 -3.86 1.40 7.66
C ALA A 112 -3.37 1.38 9.12
N THR A 113 -2.13 1.80 9.35
CA THR A 113 -1.55 1.93 10.70
C THR A 113 -1.76 3.31 11.30
N VAL A 114 -1.91 4.33 10.44
CA VAL A 114 -2.11 5.73 10.79
C VAL A 114 -3.27 6.28 9.95
N TYR A 115 -4.13 7.07 10.58
CA TYR A 115 -5.21 7.78 9.89
C TYR A 115 -4.94 9.28 9.86
N LYS A 116 -5.17 9.88 8.70
CA LYS A 116 -5.38 11.31 8.50
C LYS A 116 -6.61 11.49 7.64
N GLU A 117 -7.33 12.57 7.84
CA GLU A 117 -8.44 12.94 6.99
C GLU A 117 -7.90 13.38 5.63
N VAL A 118 -8.13 12.58 4.60
CA VAL A 118 -7.66 12.80 3.24
C VAL A 118 -8.80 12.66 2.25
N ARG A 119 -8.79 13.48 1.22
CA ARG A 119 -9.77 13.41 0.14
C ARG A 119 -9.28 12.47 -0.95
N ILE A 120 -9.87 11.27 -1.01
CA ILE A 120 -9.53 10.18 -1.93
C ILE A 120 -10.80 9.57 -2.53
N ASP A 121 -10.65 8.76 -3.58
CA ASP A 121 -11.77 8.03 -4.20
C ASP A 121 -11.77 6.56 -3.78
N LEU A 122 -10.58 5.96 -3.59
CA LEU A 122 -10.43 4.57 -3.19
C LEU A 122 -9.39 4.44 -2.09
N ALA A 123 -9.78 3.89 -0.94
CA ALA A 123 -8.86 3.45 0.10
C ALA A 123 -8.47 1.98 -0.13
N SER A 124 -7.23 1.75 -0.56
CA SER A 124 -6.67 0.41 -0.69
C SER A 124 -5.93 0.04 0.60
N LEU A 125 -6.66 -0.57 1.52
CA LEU A 125 -6.17 -0.92 2.84
C LEU A 125 -5.47 -2.27 2.79
N SER A 126 -4.19 -2.31 3.17
CA SER A 126 -3.39 -3.52 3.18
C SER A 126 -2.83 -3.80 4.58
N PRO A 127 -3.69 -4.18 5.56
CA PRO A 127 -3.24 -4.53 6.90
C PRO A 127 -2.19 -5.63 6.83
N LYS A 128 -1.16 -5.52 7.67
CA LYS A 128 -0.05 -6.46 7.65
C LYS A 128 -0.29 -7.58 8.65
N LEU A 129 -0.37 -8.81 8.12
CA LEU A 129 -0.53 -10.04 8.91
C LEU A 129 0.78 -10.43 9.61
N ALA A 130 0.72 -11.37 10.54
CA ALA A 130 1.88 -11.88 11.27
C ALA A 130 2.98 -12.43 10.34
N ASN A 131 2.60 -12.93 9.16
CA ASN A 131 3.54 -13.37 8.12
C ASN A 131 4.50 -12.26 7.64
N SER A 132 4.18 -10.98 7.91
CA SER A 132 5.01 -9.83 7.55
C SER A 132 6.10 -9.52 8.57
N THR A 133 6.08 -10.14 9.76
CA THR A 133 7.01 -9.84 10.85
C THR A 133 8.43 -10.24 10.50
N PRO A 134 9.40 -9.32 10.60
CA PRO A 134 10.77 -9.56 10.18
C PRO A 134 11.58 -10.35 11.22
N VAL A 135 11.19 -11.59 11.52
CA VAL A 135 11.80 -12.40 12.57
C VAL A 135 13.26 -12.78 12.26
N GLU A 136 13.58 -12.95 10.99
CA GLU A 136 14.94 -13.34 10.54
C GLU A 136 15.76 -12.14 10.03
N ARG A 137 15.07 -11.19 9.38
CA ARG A 137 15.74 -10.06 8.75
C ARG A 137 16.40 -9.16 9.78
N GLU A 138 17.67 -8.86 9.59
CA GLU A 138 18.51 -8.11 10.52
C GLU A 138 18.47 -8.65 11.97
N GLY A 139 18.44 -9.97 12.13
CA GLY A 139 18.40 -10.62 13.43
C GLY A 139 17.14 -10.34 14.25
N GLY A 140 16.03 -9.97 13.59
CA GLY A 140 14.74 -9.74 14.24
C GLY A 140 14.62 -8.43 15.04
N ARG A 141 15.62 -7.54 14.96
CA ARG A 141 15.68 -6.30 15.78
C ARG A 141 14.43 -5.40 15.67
N PHE A 142 13.69 -5.51 14.57
CA PHE A 142 12.47 -4.73 14.34
C PHE A 142 11.18 -5.52 14.59
N ALA A 143 11.25 -6.82 14.89
CA ALA A 143 10.08 -7.70 14.98
C ALA A 143 9.08 -7.21 16.02
N GLU A 144 9.51 -6.91 17.24
CA GLU A 144 8.63 -6.45 18.32
C GLU A 144 7.96 -5.10 17.99
N ALA A 145 8.72 -4.13 17.46
CA ALA A 145 8.16 -2.83 17.07
C ALA A 145 7.18 -2.96 15.92
N HIS A 146 7.46 -3.86 14.96
CA HIS A 146 6.58 -4.17 13.85
C HIS A 146 5.26 -4.79 14.34
N GLU A 147 5.31 -5.81 15.22
CA GLU A 147 4.13 -6.45 15.79
C GLU A 147 3.21 -5.46 16.52
N ARG A 148 3.76 -4.54 17.30
CA ARG A 148 2.95 -3.52 17.98
C ARG A 148 2.24 -2.55 17.06
N GLN A 149 2.74 -2.35 15.82
CA GLN A 149 2.26 -1.31 14.92
C GLN A 149 1.52 -1.84 13.69
N ARG A 150 1.74 -3.10 13.29
CA ARG A 150 1.27 -3.63 12.00
C ARG A 150 -0.24 -3.72 11.84
N MET A 151 -0.97 -3.79 12.95
CA MET A 151 -2.42 -3.96 12.94
C MET A 151 -3.11 -2.90 13.80
N ASN A 152 -4.00 -2.14 13.19
CA ASN A 152 -4.82 -1.15 13.89
C ASN A 152 -6.26 -1.18 13.34
N VAL A 153 -7.09 -2.03 13.96
CA VAL A 153 -8.49 -2.25 13.55
C VAL A 153 -9.29 -0.94 13.59
N GLY A 154 -9.03 -0.06 14.58
CA GLY A 154 -9.70 1.24 14.67
C GLY A 154 -9.37 2.18 13.52
N VAL A 155 -8.13 2.14 13.00
CA VAL A 155 -7.73 2.92 11.81
C VAL A 155 -8.37 2.33 10.55
N ILE A 156 -8.41 1.00 10.42
CA ILE A 156 -9.09 0.33 9.30
C ILE A 156 -10.57 0.75 9.26
N GLN A 157 -11.27 0.70 10.42
CA GLN A 157 -12.67 1.10 10.52
C GLN A 157 -12.88 2.56 10.09
N ARG A 158 -12.01 3.48 10.53
CA ARG A 158 -12.12 4.89 10.13
C ARG A 158 -11.98 5.11 8.63
N PHE A 159 -11.09 4.37 7.96
CA PHE A 159 -11.00 4.43 6.50
C PHE A 159 -12.25 3.88 5.80
N ILE A 160 -12.80 2.78 6.29
CA ILE A 160 -14.05 2.20 5.76
C ILE A 160 -15.18 3.23 5.82
N GLU A 161 -15.33 3.93 6.95
CA GLU A 161 -16.39 4.91 7.18
C GLU A 161 -16.20 6.22 6.40
N ALA A 162 -14.95 6.65 6.23
CA ALA A 162 -14.63 7.96 5.65
C ALA A 162 -14.42 7.95 4.14
N SER A 163 -14.18 6.77 3.53
CA SER A 163 -13.84 6.70 2.11
C SER A 163 -15.05 6.41 1.24
N PRO A 164 -15.17 7.05 0.05
CA PRO A 164 -16.27 6.78 -0.89
C PRO A 164 -16.30 5.33 -1.39
N ASP A 165 -15.11 4.72 -1.56
CA ASP A 165 -14.90 3.30 -1.86
C ASP A 165 -13.65 2.81 -1.14
N PHE A 166 -13.61 1.51 -0.83
CA PHE A 166 -12.47 0.88 -0.18
C PHE A 166 -12.29 -0.56 -0.63
N GLN A 167 -11.13 -1.11 -0.32
CA GLN A 167 -10.82 -2.54 -0.39
C GLN A 167 -9.92 -2.94 0.77
N LEU A 168 -10.09 -4.17 1.26
CA LEU A 168 -9.25 -4.82 2.25
C LEU A 168 -8.37 -5.86 1.53
N LYS A 169 -7.12 -5.53 1.28
CA LYS A 169 -6.18 -6.37 0.52
C LYS A 169 -5.18 -7.03 1.47
N PHE A 170 -5.29 -8.34 1.65
CA PHE A 170 -4.40 -9.13 2.48
C PHE A 170 -3.36 -9.86 1.65
N VAL A 171 -2.09 -9.69 2.01
CA VAL A 171 -0.97 -10.45 1.44
C VAL A 171 -0.85 -11.75 2.19
N VAL A 172 -1.03 -12.88 1.50
CA VAL A 172 -1.09 -14.21 2.10
C VAL A 172 0.07 -15.10 1.65
N SER A 173 0.69 -15.77 2.62
CA SER A 173 1.80 -16.69 2.42
C SER A 173 1.39 -18.16 2.60
N GLY A 174 0.31 -18.42 3.32
CA GLY A 174 -0.22 -19.74 3.60
C GLY A 174 -1.64 -19.71 4.16
N GLU A 175 -2.30 -20.86 4.24
CA GLU A 175 -3.69 -20.96 4.75
C GLU A 175 -3.83 -20.55 6.22
N GLY A 176 -2.75 -20.61 7.00
CA GLY A 176 -2.75 -20.16 8.40
C GLY A 176 -3.07 -18.67 8.57
N ASP A 177 -2.82 -17.86 7.56
CA ASP A 177 -3.13 -16.42 7.55
C ASP A 177 -4.64 -16.14 7.66
N LEU A 178 -5.48 -17.09 7.23
CA LEU A 178 -6.94 -16.92 7.22
C LEU A 178 -7.55 -16.71 8.61
N LEU A 179 -6.96 -17.31 9.63
CA LEU A 179 -7.43 -17.12 11.01
C LEU A 179 -7.31 -15.66 11.44
N GLU A 180 -6.17 -15.06 11.15
CA GLU A 180 -5.93 -13.65 11.48
C GLU A 180 -6.81 -12.73 10.63
N ILE A 181 -6.97 -13.00 9.33
CA ILE A 181 -7.86 -12.25 8.44
C ILE A 181 -9.29 -12.23 8.99
N ARG A 182 -9.82 -13.39 9.39
CA ARG A 182 -11.16 -13.48 10.00
C ARG A 182 -11.26 -12.68 11.29
N GLY A 183 -10.20 -12.67 12.10
CA GLY A 183 -10.12 -11.84 13.32
C GLY A 183 -10.19 -10.35 13.00
N VAL A 184 -9.47 -9.88 11.99
CA VAL A 184 -9.53 -8.47 11.52
C VAL A 184 -10.93 -8.13 11.01
N LEU A 185 -11.51 -8.98 10.16
CA LEU A 185 -12.83 -8.78 9.58
C LEU A 185 -13.95 -8.79 10.64
N ALA A 186 -13.84 -9.59 11.68
CA ALA A 186 -14.76 -9.59 12.81
C ALA A 186 -14.66 -8.30 13.66
N GLY A 187 -13.54 -7.60 13.62
CA GLY A 187 -13.29 -6.35 14.34
C GLY A 187 -13.75 -5.08 13.59
N VAL A 188 -14.22 -5.19 12.35
CA VAL A 188 -14.67 -4.07 11.51
C VAL A 188 -16.06 -4.31 10.95
N THR A 189 -16.75 -3.25 10.58
CA THR A 189 -18.12 -3.27 10.03
C THR A 189 -18.18 -2.52 8.70
N GLY A 190 -19.29 -2.67 7.97
CA GLY A 190 -19.52 -1.93 6.72
C GLY A 190 -18.81 -2.52 5.49
N TRP A 191 -18.24 -3.72 5.58
CA TRP A 191 -17.63 -4.44 4.48
C TRP A 191 -18.49 -5.61 4.00
N SER A 192 -18.20 -6.07 2.80
CA SER A 192 -18.77 -7.30 2.21
C SER A 192 -17.64 -8.20 1.69
N PRO A 193 -17.89 -9.49 1.42
CA PRO A 193 -16.88 -10.36 0.81
C PRO A 193 -16.27 -9.82 -0.48
N ALA A 194 -17.02 -9.03 -1.26
CA ALA A 194 -16.54 -8.41 -2.49
C ALA A 194 -15.50 -7.30 -2.26
N ASP A 195 -15.37 -6.78 -1.04
CA ASP A 195 -14.37 -5.77 -0.68
C ASP A 195 -13.06 -6.39 -0.18
N VAL A 196 -13.05 -7.69 0.08
CA VAL A 196 -11.90 -8.43 0.59
C VAL A 196 -11.13 -9.07 -0.57
N LEU A 197 -9.84 -8.79 -0.64
CA LEU A 197 -8.95 -9.30 -1.66
C LEU A 197 -7.80 -10.10 -1.02
N LEU A 198 -7.56 -11.30 -1.52
CA LEU A 198 -6.39 -12.10 -1.14
C LEU A 198 -5.35 -12.02 -2.25
N MET A 199 -4.16 -11.58 -1.92
CA MET A 199 -3.04 -11.44 -2.83
C MET A 199 -1.92 -12.41 -2.41
N PRO A 200 -1.49 -13.35 -3.28
CA PRO A 200 -0.36 -14.20 -2.96
C PRO A 200 0.90 -13.36 -2.74
N GLU A 201 1.64 -13.65 -1.67
CA GLU A 201 2.96 -13.07 -1.44
C GLU A 201 3.94 -13.60 -2.48
N GLY A 202 4.83 -12.76 -3.00
CA GLY A 202 5.86 -13.11 -3.96
C GLY A 202 6.24 -11.94 -4.86
N THR A 203 7.49 -11.95 -5.33
CA THR A 203 8.07 -10.91 -6.20
C THR A 203 8.49 -11.44 -7.56
N ASP A 204 8.27 -12.72 -7.83
CA ASP A 204 8.54 -13.37 -9.11
C ASP A 204 7.35 -14.22 -9.58
N ALA A 205 7.27 -14.43 -10.89
CA ALA A 205 6.14 -15.11 -11.52
C ALA A 205 5.97 -16.55 -11.02
N GLY A 206 7.07 -17.29 -10.80
CA GLY A 206 7.01 -18.68 -10.37
C GLY A 206 6.43 -18.84 -8.97
N THR A 207 6.86 -18.02 -8.03
CA THR A 207 6.30 -17.97 -6.66
C THR A 207 4.81 -17.62 -6.68
N LEU A 208 4.44 -16.61 -7.47
CA LEU A 208 3.03 -16.19 -7.58
C LEU A 208 2.16 -17.27 -8.20
N GLU A 209 2.63 -17.94 -9.27
CA GLU A 209 1.93 -19.05 -9.93
C GLU A 209 1.74 -20.23 -8.96
N GLY A 210 2.80 -20.60 -8.23
CA GLY A 210 2.75 -21.70 -7.26
C GLY A 210 1.73 -21.47 -6.13
N ARG A 211 1.48 -20.20 -5.78
CA ARG A 211 0.51 -19.82 -4.73
C ARG A 211 -0.90 -19.54 -5.26
N ALA A 212 -1.04 -19.18 -6.54
CA ALA A 212 -2.32 -18.77 -7.12
C ALA A 212 -3.42 -19.83 -6.97
N GLY A 213 -3.06 -21.11 -7.10
CA GLY A 213 -4.00 -22.22 -6.99
C GLY A 213 -4.76 -22.24 -5.67
N TRP A 214 -4.05 -22.36 -4.55
CA TRP A 214 -4.70 -22.43 -3.24
C TRP A 214 -5.37 -21.10 -2.85
N VAL A 215 -4.79 -19.94 -3.21
CA VAL A 215 -5.42 -18.64 -2.93
C VAL A 215 -6.76 -18.52 -3.66
N SER A 216 -6.83 -18.98 -4.92
CA SER A 216 -8.08 -18.94 -5.68
C SER A 216 -9.16 -19.85 -5.08
N GLU A 217 -8.80 -21.04 -4.60
CA GLU A 217 -9.75 -21.93 -3.92
C GLU A 217 -10.27 -21.33 -2.59
N VAL A 218 -9.38 -20.66 -1.84
CA VAL A 218 -9.81 -19.90 -0.66
C VAL A 218 -10.78 -18.79 -1.03
N CYS A 219 -10.46 -17.99 -2.06
CA CYS A 219 -11.33 -16.90 -2.52
C CYS A 219 -12.73 -17.43 -2.90
N LYS A 220 -12.81 -18.54 -3.62
CA LYS A 220 -14.10 -19.19 -3.98
C LYS A 220 -14.89 -19.63 -2.75
N ARG A 221 -14.21 -20.21 -1.78
CA ARG A 221 -14.84 -20.71 -0.54
C ARG A 221 -15.37 -19.57 0.35
N GLU A 222 -14.60 -18.49 0.51
CA GLU A 222 -14.94 -17.36 1.38
C GLU A 222 -15.78 -16.27 0.67
N GLY A 223 -15.93 -16.35 -0.65
CA GLY A 223 -16.56 -15.30 -1.46
C GLY A 223 -15.66 -14.06 -1.65
N PHE A 224 -14.36 -14.16 -1.38
CA PHE A 224 -13.39 -13.08 -1.52
C PHE A 224 -12.90 -12.97 -2.97
N ARG A 225 -12.23 -11.87 -3.27
CA ARG A 225 -11.65 -11.64 -4.59
C ARG A 225 -10.17 -12.07 -4.61
N PHE A 226 -9.78 -12.76 -5.67
CA PHE A 226 -8.37 -13.00 -5.95
C PHE A 226 -7.72 -11.72 -6.47
N CYS A 227 -6.60 -11.33 -5.89
CA CYS A 227 -5.82 -10.16 -6.32
C CYS A 227 -4.52 -10.62 -7.00
N PRO A 228 -4.37 -10.42 -8.31
CA PRO A 228 -3.11 -10.70 -8.99
C PRO A 228 -2.05 -9.64 -8.63
N ARG A 229 -0.79 -9.90 -9.04
CA ARG A 229 0.27 -8.90 -9.15
C ARG A 229 0.61 -8.73 -10.63
N LEU A 230 -0.29 -8.10 -11.37
CA LEU A 230 -0.21 -7.98 -12.83
C LEU A 230 1.09 -7.31 -13.30
N HIS A 231 1.57 -6.30 -12.58
CA HIS A 231 2.83 -5.63 -12.90
C HIS A 231 4.03 -6.58 -12.82
N VAL A 232 4.04 -7.54 -11.88
CA VAL A 232 5.09 -8.57 -11.79
C VAL A 232 5.02 -9.52 -12.99
N GLN A 233 3.81 -9.87 -13.43
CA GLN A 233 3.62 -10.73 -14.61
C GLN A 233 4.06 -10.03 -15.90
N LEU A 234 3.78 -8.73 -16.04
CA LEU A 234 4.08 -7.96 -17.25
C LEU A 234 5.55 -7.53 -17.32
N TYR A 235 6.12 -7.09 -16.21
CA TYR A 235 7.41 -6.38 -16.21
C TYR A 235 8.46 -7.00 -15.29
N GLY A 236 8.08 -7.99 -14.48
CA GLY A 236 8.89 -8.45 -13.35
C GLY A 236 8.84 -7.44 -12.20
N ASN A 237 9.59 -7.71 -11.13
CA ASN A 237 9.70 -6.80 -9.99
C ASN A 237 10.74 -5.70 -10.29
N ARG A 238 10.40 -4.77 -11.18
CA ARG A 238 11.27 -3.68 -11.60
C ARG A 238 10.79 -2.34 -11.04
N ARG A 239 11.74 -1.45 -10.73
CA ARG A 239 11.42 -0.05 -10.36
C ARG A 239 10.85 0.69 -11.56
N GLY A 240 9.87 1.56 -11.31
CA GLY A 240 9.25 2.40 -12.35
C GLY A 240 8.25 1.69 -13.26
N THR A 241 7.79 0.48 -12.87
CA THR A 241 6.81 -0.30 -13.68
C THR A 241 5.61 -0.72 -12.85
#